data_d69df46324f2b3aa3f4da3d120f50c48
#
_entry.id   d69df46324f2b3aa3f4da3d120f50c48
#
_cell.length_a   1.000
_cell.length_b   1.000
_cell.length_c   1.000
_cell.angle_alpha   90.00
_cell.angle_beta   90.00
_cell.angle_gamma   90.00
#
_symmetry.space_group_name_H-M   'P 1'
#
loop_
_entity.id
_entity.type
_entity.pdbx_description
1 polymer ?
#
loop_
_entity_poly.entity_id
_entity_poly.type
_entity_poly.pdbx_seq_one_letter_code
_entity_poly.pdbx_strand_id
1 'polypeptide(L)'
;MNFLNEKILIVDYGSQYTQLIARKIREQNVYCTVHPFNKITSNIFNDTTISGIILSGGPNSVKDKKSPKLNKKFLDLNIPILGICYGLQLLCHAFNGKIGQSKSREYGHSIITIKCKSLLFHKIKKKNQVWMSHGDHIEKEPNGFEVTSFSNKNVISSIENKKKMIFGLQFHP
;
A
#
# COMPACT_ATOMS: atom_id res chain seq x y z
N MET A 1 -23.80 3.37 -15.33
CA MET A 1 -22.35 3.66 -15.16
C MET A 1 -21.59 2.77 -16.13
N ASN A 2 -20.87 3.36 -17.09
CA ASN A 2 -20.06 2.60 -18.07
C ASN A 2 -18.73 2.20 -17.40
N PHE A 3 -18.64 1.01 -16.85
CA PHE A 3 -17.42 0.45 -16.24
C PHE A 3 -16.30 0.15 -17.25
N LEU A 4 -16.54 0.37 -18.54
CA LEU A 4 -15.61 0.04 -19.64
C LEU A 4 -14.34 0.91 -19.70
N ASN A 5 -14.25 1.99 -18.92
CA ASN A 5 -13.11 2.90 -18.95
C ASN A 5 -12.41 3.11 -17.61
N GLU A 6 -12.79 2.37 -16.56
CA GLU A 6 -12.14 2.51 -15.25
C GLU A 6 -10.78 1.81 -15.20
N LYS A 7 -9.83 2.42 -14.50
CA LYS A 7 -8.50 1.85 -14.32
C LYS A 7 -7.93 2.06 -12.93
N ILE A 8 -7.00 1.19 -12.57
CA ILE A 8 -6.14 1.34 -11.40
C ILE A 8 -4.84 2.02 -11.81
N LEU A 9 -4.48 3.10 -11.12
CA LEU A 9 -3.16 3.71 -11.22
C LEU A 9 -2.19 3.02 -10.27
N ILE A 10 -1.09 2.49 -10.78
CA ILE A 10 0.02 1.99 -9.97
C ILE A 10 1.13 3.02 -9.99
N VAL A 11 1.47 3.60 -8.85
CA VAL A 11 2.62 4.49 -8.67
C VAL A 11 3.82 3.65 -8.28
N ASP A 12 4.82 3.60 -9.16
CA ASP A 12 6.02 2.78 -8.97
C ASP A 12 7.10 3.55 -8.22
N TYR A 13 7.42 3.09 -7.03
CA TYR A 13 8.51 3.61 -6.17
C TYR A 13 9.81 2.81 -6.31
N GLY A 14 9.95 2.00 -7.36
CA GLY A 14 11.14 1.20 -7.65
C GLY A 14 11.08 -0.21 -7.07
N SER A 15 9.89 -0.78 -6.88
CA SER A 15 9.73 -2.14 -6.42
C SER A 15 10.00 -3.14 -7.55
N GLN A 16 10.76 -4.18 -7.25
CA GLN A 16 10.87 -5.35 -8.14
C GLN A 16 9.54 -6.09 -8.36
N TYR A 17 8.54 -5.84 -7.51
CA TYR A 17 7.22 -6.47 -7.58
C TYR A 17 6.17 -5.64 -8.33
N THR A 18 6.48 -4.42 -8.79
CA THR A 18 5.50 -3.53 -9.44
C THR A 18 4.84 -4.19 -10.65
N GLN A 19 5.63 -4.85 -11.50
CA GLN A 19 5.09 -5.54 -12.69
C GLN A 19 4.25 -6.77 -12.31
N LEU A 20 4.59 -7.46 -11.22
CA LEU A 20 3.80 -8.58 -10.72
C LEU A 20 2.44 -8.07 -10.19
N ILE A 21 2.41 -6.95 -9.47
CA ILE A 21 1.16 -6.29 -9.04
C ILE A 21 0.30 -5.96 -10.26
N ALA A 22 0.86 -5.33 -11.28
CA ALA A 22 0.14 -4.99 -12.50
C ALA A 22 -0.42 -6.22 -13.21
N ARG A 23 0.37 -7.30 -13.30
CA ARG A 23 -0.06 -8.57 -13.88
C ARG A 23 -1.23 -9.17 -13.08
N LYS A 24 -1.15 -9.20 -11.74
CA LYS A 24 -2.22 -9.75 -10.89
C LYS A 24 -3.53 -8.98 -11.02
N ILE A 25 -3.49 -7.67 -11.16
CA ILE A 25 -4.68 -6.85 -11.40
C ILE A 25 -5.30 -7.20 -12.76
N ARG A 26 -4.48 -7.31 -13.81
CA ARG A 26 -4.96 -7.67 -15.15
C ARG A 26 -5.51 -9.08 -15.22
N GLU A 27 -4.98 -10.04 -14.47
CA GLU A 27 -5.51 -11.39 -14.32
C GLU A 27 -6.94 -11.38 -13.72
N GLN A 28 -7.34 -10.30 -13.01
CA GLN A 28 -8.70 -10.08 -12.54
C GLN A 28 -9.59 -9.29 -13.53
N ASN A 29 -9.16 -9.15 -14.79
CA ASN A 29 -9.84 -8.38 -15.82
C ASN A 29 -9.99 -6.89 -15.46
N VAL A 30 -9.10 -6.34 -14.65
CA VAL A 30 -9.06 -4.92 -14.31
C VAL A 30 -7.92 -4.24 -15.07
N TYR A 31 -8.23 -3.17 -15.79
CA TYR A 31 -7.19 -2.39 -16.48
C TYR A 31 -6.37 -1.58 -15.48
N CYS A 32 -5.06 -1.54 -15.68
CA CYS A 32 -4.16 -0.73 -14.86
C CYS A 32 -3.02 -0.12 -15.68
N THR A 33 -2.58 1.06 -15.25
CA THR A 33 -1.40 1.75 -15.76
C THR A 33 -0.33 1.86 -14.67
N VAL A 34 0.94 1.78 -15.08
CA VAL A 34 2.09 1.91 -14.18
C VAL A 34 2.82 3.19 -14.52
N HIS A 35 3.00 4.07 -13.54
CA HIS A 35 3.74 5.32 -13.69
C HIS A 35 4.82 5.42 -12.61
N PRO A 36 6.08 5.68 -12.97
CA PRO A 36 7.12 5.99 -12.01
C PRO A 36 6.72 7.22 -11.16
N PHE A 37 7.02 7.20 -9.87
CA PHE A 37 6.62 8.26 -8.94
C PHE A 37 7.09 9.66 -9.38
N ASN A 38 8.22 9.75 -10.07
CA ASN A 38 8.80 11.01 -10.59
C ASN A 38 8.26 11.44 -11.96
N LYS A 39 7.37 10.66 -12.56
CA LYS A 39 6.69 10.95 -13.84
C LYS A 39 5.19 11.26 -13.66
N ILE A 40 4.75 11.49 -12.42
CA ILE A 40 3.37 11.88 -12.11
C ILE A 40 3.18 13.36 -12.49
N THR A 41 2.35 13.60 -13.48
CA THR A 41 2.03 14.93 -14.00
C THR A 41 0.63 15.38 -13.57
N SER A 42 0.31 16.66 -13.80
CA SER A 42 -1.02 17.21 -13.52
C SER A 42 -2.15 16.48 -14.26
N ASN A 43 -1.88 15.93 -15.45
CA ASN A 43 -2.87 15.20 -16.24
C ASN A 43 -3.42 13.97 -15.51
N ILE A 44 -2.58 13.32 -14.69
CA ILE A 44 -2.99 12.15 -13.90
C ILE A 44 -4.05 12.54 -12.86
N PHE A 45 -3.93 13.71 -12.24
CA PHE A 45 -4.91 14.18 -11.25
C PHE A 45 -6.24 14.63 -11.86
N ASN A 46 -6.27 14.92 -13.17
CA ASN A 46 -7.47 15.28 -13.92
C ASN A 46 -8.11 14.07 -14.64
N ASP A 47 -7.51 12.90 -14.54
CA ASP A 47 -7.99 11.70 -15.20
C ASP A 47 -9.10 11.03 -14.37
N THR A 48 -10.34 11.30 -14.74
CA THR A 48 -11.55 10.79 -14.07
C THR A 48 -11.77 9.28 -14.28
N THR A 49 -10.96 8.62 -15.11
CA THR A 49 -11.05 7.18 -15.31
C THR A 49 -10.28 6.39 -14.24
N ILE A 50 -9.48 7.06 -13.40
CA ILE A 50 -8.78 6.42 -12.30
C ILE A 50 -9.76 6.18 -11.16
N SER A 51 -10.09 4.92 -10.89
CA SER A 51 -11.01 4.47 -9.84
C SER A 51 -10.31 3.98 -8.56
N GLY A 52 -8.99 3.85 -8.59
CA GLY A 52 -8.18 3.48 -7.43
C GLY A 52 -6.68 3.64 -7.68
N ILE A 53 -5.92 3.76 -6.60
CA ILE A 53 -4.46 3.95 -6.64
C ILE A 53 -3.76 2.86 -5.84
N ILE A 54 -2.69 2.30 -6.40
CA ILE A 54 -1.76 1.45 -5.66
C ILE A 54 -0.41 2.16 -5.59
N LEU A 55 0.09 2.37 -4.37
CA LEU A 55 1.44 2.83 -4.11
C LEU A 55 2.32 1.60 -3.89
N SER A 56 3.24 1.35 -4.80
CA SER A 56 4.07 0.14 -4.76
C SER A 56 5.08 0.15 -3.59
N GLY A 57 5.77 -0.94 -3.41
CA GLY A 57 6.98 -1.00 -2.61
C GLY A 57 8.13 -0.19 -3.20
N GLY A 58 9.27 -0.19 -2.52
CA GLY A 58 10.49 0.47 -2.97
C GLY A 58 11.67 0.11 -2.07
N PRO A 59 12.90 0.32 -2.55
CA PRO A 59 14.11 -0.02 -1.81
C PRO A 59 14.48 1.01 -0.71
N ASN A 60 13.80 2.14 -0.68
CA ASN A 60 14.15 3.28 0.16
C ASN A 60 13.52 3.19 1.56
N SER A 61 14.06 3.96 2.51
CA SER A 61 13.42 4.25 3.79
C SER A 61 12.71 5.60 3.73
N VAL A 62 11.51 5.70 4.29
CA VAL A 62 10.79 6.99 4.38
C VAL A 62 11.50 8.01 5.26
N LYS A 63 12.44 7.55 6.11
CA LYS A 63 13.27 8.38 6.98
C LYS A 63 14.37 9.13 6.21
N ASP A 64 14.77 8.62 5.07
CA ASP A 64 15.82 9.24 4.27
C ASP A 64 15.31 10.51 3.61
N LYS A 65 16.04 11.60 3.76
CA LYS A 65 15.67 12.91 3.19
C LYS A 65 15.52 12.86 1.66
N LYS A 66 16.36 12.05 1.00
CA LYS A 66 16.39 11.90 -0.47
C LYS A 66 15.41 10.86 -0.99
N SER A 67 14.72 10.11 -0.12
CA SER A 67 13.77 9.09 -0.54
C SER A 67 12.55 9.70 -1.26
N PRO A 68 11.93 8.97 -2.20
CA PRO A 68 10.68 9.38 -2.82
C PRO A 68 9.61 9.69 -1.78
N LYS A 69 8.85 10.77 -1.99
CA LYS A 69 7.78 11.17 -1.07
C LYS A 69 6.41 10.93 -1.69
N LEU A 70 5.40 10.79 -0.84
CA LEU A 70 4.02 10.73 -1.28
C LEU A 70 3.60 12.09 -1.89
N ASN A 71 3.09 12.06 -3.12
CA ASN A 71 2.39 13.22 -3.64
C ASN A 71 1.02 13.34 -2.95
N LYS A 72 0.88 14.34 -2.08
CA LYS A 72 -0.33 14.51 -1.26
C LYS A 72 -1.60 14.73 -2.08
N LYS A 73 -1.50 15.22 -3.32
CA LYS A 73 -2.64 15.36 -4.24
C LYS A 73 -3.39 14.05 -4.48
N PHE A 74 -2.75 12.89 -4.32
CA PHE A 74 -3.46 11.61 -4.38
C PHE A 74 -4.52 11.47 -3.29
N LEU A 75 -4.28 12.05 -2.11
CA LEU A 75 -5.22 12.01 -0.98
C LEU A 75 -6.46 12.90 -1.21
N ASP A 76 -6.35 13.87 -2.12
CA ASP A 76 -7.43 14.81 -2.46
C ASP A 76 -8.40 14.22 -3.51
N LEU A 77 -8.02 13.14 -4.19
CA LEU A 77 -8.84 12.52 -5.23
C LEU A 77 -10.07 11.78 -4.68
N ASN A 78 -10.12 11.51 -3.38
CA ASN A 78 -11.22 10.79 -2.70
C ASN A 78 -11.57 9.44 -3.32
N ILE A 79 -10.58 8.74 -3.87
CA ILE A 79 -10.70 7.39 -4.41
C ILE A 79 -9.90 6.40 -3.53
N PRO A 80 -10.19 5.09 -3.58
CA PRO A 80 -9.47 4.09 -2.81
C PRO A 80 -7.96 4.09 -3.07
N ILE A 81 -7.15 4.01 -2.00
CA ILE A 81 -5.69 3.95 -2.07
C ILE A 81 -5.19 2.73 -1.29
N LEU A 82 -4.35 1.93 -1.93
CA LEU A 82 -3.62 0.82 -1.30
C LEU A 82 -2.12 1.10 -1.31
N GLY A 83 -1.50 1.20 -0.14
CA GLY A 83 -0.04 1.23 -0.02
C GLY A 83 0.52 -0.16 0.27
N ILE A 84 1.53 -0.60 -0.49
CA ILE A 84 2.20 -1.89 -0.30
C ILE A 84 3.65 -1.64 0.12
N CYS A 85 4.08 -2.22 1.22
CA CYS A 85 5.44 -2.12 1.78
C CYS A 85 5.87 -0.66 1.94
N TYR A 86 6.73 -0.13 1.08
CA TYR A 86 7.12 1.29 1.10
C TYR A 86 5.91 2.24 0.94
N GLY A 87 4.95 1.89 0.08
CA GLY A 87 3.70 2.65 -0.09
C GLY A 87 2.88 2.75 1.19
N LEU A 88 2.80 1.68 1.99
CA LEU A 88 2.21 1.72 3.33
C LEU A 88 2.96 2.69 4.24
N GLN A 89 4.30 2.67 4.23
CA GLN A 89 5.13 3.55 5.07
C GLN A 89 4.95 5.02 4.70
N LEU A 90 4.80 5.32 3.40
CA LEU A 90 4.47 6.67 2.91
C LEU A 90 3.11 7.15 3.45
N LEU A 91 2.08 6.30 3.43
CA LEU A 91 0.77 6.60 4.02
C LEU A 91 0.87 6.79 5.53
N CYS A 92 1.57 5.87 6.22
CA CYS A 92 1.79 5.98 7.66
C CYS A 92 2.44 7.32 8.03
N HIS A 93 3.49 7.73 7.31
CA HIS A 93 4.17 9.01 7.52
C HIS A 93 3.25 10.20 7.21
N ALA A 94 2.46 10.14 6.14
CA ALA A 94 1.56 11.23 5.74
C ALA A 94 0.45 11.50 6.76
N PHE A 95 0.03 10.48 7.52
CA PHE A 95 -1.00 10.59 8.57
C PHE A 95 -0.41 10.56 9.99
N ASN A 96 0.86 10.99 10.16
CA ASN A 96 1.54 11.15 11.44
C ASN A 96 1.69 9.86 12.26
N GLY A 97 1.76 8.70 11.61
CA GLY A 97 2.18 7.46 12.22
C GLY A 97 3.70 7.42 12.42
N LYS A 98 4.18 6.45 13.18
CA LYS A 98 5.61 6.31 13.46
C LYS A 98 6.18 5.07 12.78
N ILE A 99 7.26 5.26 12.04
CA ILE A 99 8.04 4.20 11.39
C ILE A 99 9.31 3.94 12.21
N GLY A 100 9.51 2.69 12.57
CA GLY A 100 10.70 2.19 13.23
C GLY A 100 11.63 1.44 12.28
N GLN A 101 12.89 1.29 12.70
CA GLN A 101 13.82 0.35 12.09
C GLN A 101 13.83 -0.91 12.94
N SER A 102 13.52 -2.04 12.31
CA SER A 102 13.59 -3.31 13.02
C SER A 102 15.04 -3.75 13.19
N LYS A 103 15.40 -4.17 14.41
CA LYS A 103 16.63 -4.93 14.65
C LYS A 103 16.58 -6.28 13.93
N SER A 104 15.39 -6.84 13.75
CA SER A 104 15.12 -8.06 12.98
C SER A 104 14.34 -7.73 11.73
N ARG A 105 15.04 -7.58 10.61
CA ARG A 105 14.42 -7.46 9.28
C ARG A 105 13.54 -8.67 9.01
N GLU A 106 12.41 -8.46 8.33
CA GLU A 106 11.55 -9.56 7.90
C GLU A 106 11.69 -9.76 6.40
N TYR A 107 12.23 -10.92 6.02
CA TYR A 107 12.36 -11.37 4.63
C TYR A 107 11.86 -12.81 4.51
N GLY A 108 11.21 -13.10 3.39
CA GLY A 108 10.68 -14.41 3.08
C GLY A 108 9.26 -14.66 3.59
N HIS A 109 8.92 -15.92 3.74
CA HIS A 109 7.60 -16.34 4.19
C HIS A 109 7.32 -15.94 5.64
N SER A 110 6.14 -15.40 5.88
CA SER A 110 5.63 -15.06 7.21
C SER A 110 4.15 -15.38 7.29
N ILE A 111 3.66 -15.62 8.50
CA ILE A 111 2.22 -15.80 8.74
C ILE A 111 1.67 -14.51 9.32
N ILE A 112 0.65 -13.95 8.68
CA ILE A 112 -0.13 -12.86 9.25
C ILE A 112 -1.37 -13.39 9.93
N THR A 113 -1.80 -12.70 10.98
CA THR A 113 -3.06 -12.97 11.68
C THR A 113 -3.94 -11.73 11.62
N ILE A 114 -5.11 -11.87 10.97
CA ILE A 114 -6.13 -10.81 10.88
C ILE A 114 -6.82 -10.68 12.25
N LYS A 115 -6.95 -9.46 12.76
CA LYS A 115 -7.43 -9.17 14.11
C LYS A 115 -8.87 -8.65 14.17
N CYS A 116 -9.34 -8.01 13.12
CA CYS A 116 -10.66 -7.39 13.08
C CYS A 116 -11.32 -7.53 11.71
N LYS A 117 -12.60 -7.15 11.62
CA LYS A 117 -13.30 -7.04 10.33
C LYS A 117 -12.69 -5.91 9.49
N SER A 118 -12.19 -6.25 8.34
CA SER A 118 -11.54 -5.35 7.39
C SER A 118 -12.24 -5.44 6.03
N LEU A 119 -12.34 -4.31 5.32
CA LEU A 119 -12.84 -4.31 3.94
C LEU A 119 -11.86 -5.06 3.04
N LEU A 120 -10.55 -4.85 3.24
CA LEU A 120 -9.51 -5.48 2.43
C LEU A 120 -9.44 -7.00 2.61
N PHE A 121 -9.75 -7.50 3.82
CA PHE A 121 -9.71 -8.93 4.15
C PHE A 121 -11.09 -9.61 4.14
N HIS A 122 -12.05 -9.05 3.41
CA HIS A 122 -13.37 -9.66 3.31
C HIS A 122 -13.25 -11.07 2.71
N LYS A 123 -13.84 -12.06 3.38
CA LYS A 123 -13.78 -13.50 3.02
C LYS A 123 -12.37 -14.12 3.01
N ILE A 124 -11.37 -13.43 3.55
CA ILE A 124 -10.01 -13.99 3.72
C ILE A 124 -9.93 -14.73 5.07
N LYS A 125 -9.23 -15.88 5.09
CA LYS A 125 -9.00 -16.67 6.31
C LYS A 125 -8.28 -15.84 7.37
N LYS A 126 -8.48 -16.17 8.65
CA LYS A 126 -7.86 -15.47 9.77
C LYS A 126 -6.32 -15.49 9.76
N LYS A 127 -5.72 -16.58 9.28
CA LYS A 127 -4.27 -16.74 9.12
C LYS A 127 -3.93 -16.97 7.67
N ASN A 128 -2.92 -16.24 7.17
CA ASN A 128 -2.48 -16.36 5.77
C ASN A 128 -0.96 -16.29 5.70
N GLN A 129 -0.39 -17.07 4.80
CA GLN A 129 1.02 -16.98 4.45
C GLN A 129 1.21 -15.85 3.45
N VAL A 130 2.21 -15.01 3.70
CA VAL A 130 2.56 -13.85 2.87
C VAL A 130 4.07 -13.76 2.71
N TRP A 131 4.51 -12.90 1.79
CA TRP A 131 5.92 -12.61 1.60
C TRP A 131 6.30 -11.27 2.24
N MET A 132 7.26 -11.30 3.17
CA MET A 132 7.83 -10.09 3.76
C MET A 132 9.13 -9.70 3.04
N SER A 133 9.35 -8.40 2.88
CA SER A 133 10.57 -7.85 2.27
C SER A 133 10.80 -6.42 2.78
N HIS A 134 11.06 -6.27 4.09
CA HIS A 134 11.22 -4.95 4.69
C HIS A 134 12.19 -4.90 5.86
N GLY A 135 12.87 -3.76 6.01
CA GLY A 135 13.67 -3.43 7.19
C GLY A 135 12.99 -2.44 8.12
N ASP A 136 12.19 -1.53 7.56
CA ASP A 136 11.39 -0.57 8.31
C ASP A 136 9.98 -1.14 8.56
N HIS A 137 9.35 -0.77 9.68
CA HIS A 137 8.01 -1.23 10.04
C HIS A 137 7.23 -0.11 10.76
N ILE A 138 5.91 -0.27 10.86
CA ILE A 138 5.07 0.64 11.63
C ILE A 138 5.26 0.33 13.12
N GLU A 139 5.74 1.31 13.90
CA GLU A 139 5.78 1.27 15.36
C GLU A 139 4.49 1.76 16.00
N LYS A 140 3.87 2.77 15.38
CA LYS A 140 2.60 3.34 15.83
C LYS A 140 1.73 3.63 14.60
N GLU A 141 0.50 3.17 14.66
CA GLU A 141 -0.50 3.40 13.62
C GLU A 141 -0.73 4.89 13.39
N PRO A 142 -0.99 5.30 12.15
CA PRO A 142 -1.31 6.68 11.83
C PRO A 142 -2.70 7.08 12.32
N ASN A 143 -2.91 8.39 12.48
CA ASN A 143 -4.16 8.94 12.97
C ASN A 143 -5.35 8.55 12.07
N GLY A 144 -6.40 8.01 12.69
CA GLY A 144 -7.63 7.60 12.00
C GLY A 144 -7.55 6.24 11.29
N PHE A 145 -6.48 5.49 11.50
CA PHE A 145 -6.33 4.13 11.00
C PHE A 145 -6.54 3.09 12.11
N GLU A 146 -7.03 1.94 11.71
CA GLU A 146 -7.15 0.74 12.53
C GLU A 146 -6.11 -0.29 12.08
N VAL A 147 -5.41 -0.93 13.02
CA VAL A 147 -4.52 -2.06 12.74
C VAL A 147 -5.35 -3.29 12.48
N THR A 148 -5.23 -3.88 11.30
CA THR A 148 -6.09 -4.99 10.86
C THR A 148 -5.40 -6.35 10.90
N SER A 149 -4.06 -6.40 10.86
CA SER A 149 -3.30 -7.65 11.05
C SER A 149 -1.91 -7.44 11.64
N PHE A 150 -1.37 -8.53 12.19
CA PHE A 150 0.01 -8.61 12.69
C PHE A 150 0.74 -9.81 12.09
N SER A 151 2.05 -9.71 11.93
CA SER A 151 2.91 -10.84 11.59
C SER A 151 3.11 -11.76 12.80
N ASN A 152 3.68 -12.95 12.56
CA ASN A 152 4.06 -13.89 13.63
C ASN A 152 5.14 -13.34 14.58
N LYS A 153 5.85 -12.27 14.19
CA LYS A 153 6.78 -11.51 15.03
C LYS A 153 6.12 -10.33 15.75
N ASN A 154 4.79 -10.27 15.74
CA ASN A 154 3.99 -9.20 16.35
C ASN A 154 4.24 -7.80 15.75
N VAL A 155 4.66 -7.73 14.48
CA VAL A 155 4.80 -6.48 13.73
C VAL A 155 3.47 -6.13 13.06
N ILE A 156 3.08 -4.86 13.08
CA ILE A 156 1.91 -4.36 12.35
C ILE A 156 2.11 -4.67 10.86
N SER A 157 1.23 -5.51 10.31
CA SER A 157 1.34 -5.97 8.93
C SER A 157 0.27 -5.40 8.01
N SER A 158 -0.80 -4.83 8.55
CA SER A 158 -1.77 -4.06 7.77
C SER A 158 -2.52 -3.04 8.60
N ILE A 159 -2.94 -1.95 7.93
CA ILE A 159 -3.74 -0.88 8.50
C ILE A 159 -4.85 -0.47 7.52
N GLU A 160 -5.93 0.11 8.05
CA GLU A 160 -7.06 0.55 7.24
C GLU A 160 -7.70 1.82 7.81
N ASN A 161 -8.04 2.78 6.93
CA ASN A 161 -8.91 3.89 7.23
C ASN A 161 -10.18 3.74 6.37
N LYS A 162 -11.23 3.17 6.94
CA LYS A 162 -12.49 2.88 6.23
C LYS A 162 -13.16 4.14 5.69
N LYS A 163 -13.14 5.24 6.46
CA LYS A 163 -13.79 6.50 6.06
C LYS A 163 -13.14 7.12 4.82
N LYS A 164 -11.82 6.99 4.68
CA LYS A 164 -11.07 7.53 3.55
C LYS A 164 -10.79 6.50 2.46
N MET A 165 -11.21 5.25 2.64
CA MET A 165 -10.89 4.14 1.75
C MET A 165 -9.37 4.00 1.49
N ILE A 166 -8.57 4.16 2.55
CA ILE A 166 -7.11 4.04 2.49
C ILE A 166 -6.67 2.79 3.24
N PHE A 167 -5.88 1.97 2.57
CA PHE A 167 -5.43 0.67 3.04
C PHE A 167 -3.91 0.56 2.95
N GLY A 168 -3.32 -0.23 3.82
CA GLY A 168 -1.89 -0.48 3.77
C GLY A 168 -1.53 -1.90 4.14
N LEU A 169 -0.60 -2.49 3.37
CA LEU A 169 0.00 -3.81 3.57
C LEU A 169 1.52 -3.69 3.70
N GLN A 170 2.11 -4.25 4.75
CA GLN A 170 3.56 -4.31 4.89
C GLN A 170 4.17 -5.44 4.05
N PHE A 171 3.39 -6.44 3.72
CA PHE A 171 3.76 -7.63 2.97
C PHE A 171 3.36 -7.54 1.49
N HIS A 172 3.88 -8.46 0.70
CA HIS A 172 3.44 -8.75 -0.66
C HIS A 172 2.50 -9.96 -0.61
N PRO A 173 1.22 -9.80 -1.05
CA PRO A 173 0.23 -10.88 -1.04
C PRO A 173 0.48 -11.94 -2.11
#